data_36eb0c86afeb8c7174935dc80de72d57
#
_entry.id   36eb0c86afeb8c7174935dc80de72d57
#
_cell.length_a   1.000
_cell.length_b   1.000
_cell.length_c   1.000
_cell.angle_alpha   90.00
_cell.angle_beta   90.00
_cell.angle_gamma   90.00
#
_symmetry.space_group_name_H-M   'P 1'
#
loop_
_entity.id
_entity.type
_entity.pdbx_description
1 polymer ?
#
loop_
_entity_poly.entity_id
_entity_poly.type
_entity_poly.pdbx_seq_one_letter_code
_entity_poly.pdbx_strand_id
1 'polypeptide(L)'
;MRIKINLSPTDKTLPKHNQNIVNSYIHKCLGKNNIYHDSKNNYSVSSLKGVKLIEGTDEVSFTDGGYIVVTSQDMEFLNKLIMGLFSNTQFGYGITYLGLDHIEEKFYNGWNHFYTLSPFIIKNYSSKTK
;
A
#
# COMPACT_ATOMS: atom_id res chain seq x y z
N MET A 1 7.26 7.00 -8.48
CA MET A 1 7.62 5.66 -8.03
C MET A 1 6.51 5.08 -7.19
N ARG A 2 6.34 3.79 -7.28
CA ARG A 2 5.23 3.12 -6.63
C ARG A 2 5.76 1.91 -5.89
N ILE A 3 5.38 1.75 -4.64
CA ILE A 3 5.79 0.58 -3.87
C ILE A 3 4.55 -0.15 -3.38
N LYS A 4 4.70 -1.46 -3.27
CA LYS A 4 3.64 -2.32 -2.80
C LYS A 4 4.08 -2.87 -1.45
N ILE A 5 3.31 -2.58 -0.42
CA ILE A 5 3.62 -3.00 0.94
C ILE A 5 2.79 -4.24 1.24
N ASN A 6 3.45 -5.36 1.38
CA ASN A 6 2.76 -6.63 1.58
C ASN A 6 2.47 -6.86 3.06
N LEU A 7 1.28 -7.35 3.35
CA LEU A 7 0.80 -7.52 4.71
C LEU A 7 0.29 -8.94 4.92
N SER A 8 0.51 -9.45 6.11
CA SER A 8 0.16 -10.82 6.45
C SER A 8 -1.34 -10.98 6.65
N PRO A 9 -1.84 -12.20 6.48
CA PRO A 9 -3.24 -12.47 6.80
C PRO A 9 -3.47 -12.40 8.30
N THR A 10 -4.72 -12.31 8.67
CA THR A 10 -5.12 -12.32 10.08
C THR A 10 -6.49 -12.98 10.19
N ASP A 11 -6.74 -13.54 11.37
CA ASP A 11 -8.07 -14.08 11.70
C ASP A 11 -9.00 -13.00 12.20
N LYS A 12 -8.46 -11.86 12.56
CA LYS A 12 -9.27 -10.79 13.11
C LYS A 12 -9.97 -10.04 11.99
N THR A 13 -11.10 -9.46 12.32
CA THR A 13 -11.81 -8.66 11.35
C THR A 13 -11.44 -7.19 11.52
N LEU A 14 -11.65 -6.43 10.45
CA LEU A 14 -11.41 -5.00 10.46
C LEU A 14 -12.72 -4.28 10.15
N PRO A 15 -12.82 -3.00 10.53
CA PRO A 15 -13.98 -2.23 10.12
C PRO A 15 -14.06 -2.14 8.61
N LYS A 16 -15.25 -2.03 8.08
CA LYS A 16 -15.46 -1.88 6.66
C LYS A 16 -14.77 -0.63 6.13
N HIS A 17 -14.88 0.45 6.89
CA HIS A 17 -14.22 1.71 6.53
C HIS A 17 -12.90 1.76 7.28
N ASN A 18 -11.85 1.33 6.61
CA ASN A 18 -10.55 1.16 7.26
C ASN A 18 -9.44 2.04 6.70
N GLN A 19 -9.78 3.04 5.90
CA GLN A 19 -8.74 3.90 5.33
C GLN A 19 -7.98 4.68 6.41
N ASN A 20 -8.65 5.03 7.50
CA ASN A 20 -7.97 5.69 8.63
C ASN A 20 -6.86 4.83 9.19
N ILE A 21 -7.10 3.52 9.25
CA ILE A 21 -6.13 2.58 9.81
C ILE A 21 -4.91 2.52 8.90
N VAL A 22 -5.14 2.48 7.59
CA VAL A 22 -4.06 2.48 6.61
C VAL A 22 -3.25 3.76 6.73
N ASN A 23 -3.93 4.89 6.75
CA ASN A 23 -3.25 6.18 6.81
C ASN A 23 -2.46 6.33 8.11
N SER A 24 -3.03 5.86 9.21
CA SER A 24 -2.33 5.91 10.50
C SER A 24 -1.06 5.08 10.48
N TYR A 25 -1.11 3.93 9.84
CA TYR A 25 0.06 3.10 9.75
C TYR A 25 1.17 3.79 8.96
N ILE A 26 0.81 4.41 7.84
CA ILE A 26 1.78 5.13 7.01
C ILE A 26 2.41 6.27 7.80
N HIS A 27 1.60 7.04 8.52
CA HIS A 27 2.13 8.14 9.33
C HIS A 27 3.01 7.64 10.47
N LYS A 28 2.66 6.50 11.04
CA LYS A 28 3.47 5.90 12.07
C LYS A 28 4.85 5.55 11.53
N CYS A 29 4.91 5.02 10.32
CA CYS A 29 6.18 4.66 9.68
C CYS A 29 7.00 5.89 9.35
N LEU A 30 6.35 7.00 9.03
CA LEU A 30 7.05 8.24 8.72
C LEU A 30 7.58 8.95 9.96
N GLY A 31 7.04 8.62 11.12
CA GLY A 31 7.50 9.20 12.37
C GLY A 31 6.62 10.32 12.85
N LYS A 32 6.70 10.59 14.14
CA LYS A 32 5.79 11.51 14.78
C LYS A 32 5.88 12.92 14.28
N ASN A 33 7.05 13.42 14.05
CA ASN A 33 7.25 14.81 13.70
C ASN A 33 7.71 14.98 12.27
N ASN A 34 7.16 14.17 11.38
CA ASN A 34 7.59 14.24 10.00
C ASN A 34 6.89 15.41 9.29
N ILE A 35 7.57 15.94 8.30
CA ILE A 35 7.07 17.10 7.57
C ILE A 35 5.88 16.75 6.69
N TYR A 36 5.62 15.48 6.47
CA TYR A 36 4.55 15.06 5.58
C TYR A 36 3.21 14.98 6.26
N HIS A 37 3.19 15.12 7.58
CA HIS A 37 1.96 15.02 8.34
C HIS A 37 1.02 16.19 8.05
N ASP A 38 1.57 17.38 8.00
CA ASP A 38 0.77 18.59 7.81
C ASP A 38 0.98 19.27 6.49
N SER A 39 1.83 18.74 5.63
CA SER A 39 2.11 19.40 4.37
C SER A 39 1.20 18.88 3.29
N LYS A 40 1.17 19.59 2.18
CA LYS A 40 0.50 19.06 1.03
C LYS A 40 1.15 17.79 0.61
N ASN A 41 0.32 16.84 0.28
CA ASN A 41 0.82 15.54 -0.03
C ASN A 41 1.41 15.46 -1.40
N ASN A 42 2.62 14.93 -1.47
CA ASN A 42 3.22 14.58 -2.73
C ASN A 42 3.13 13.07 -2.92
N TYR A 43 2.16 12.45 -2.31
CA TYR A 43 2.03 11.00 -2.38
C TYR A 43 0.57 10.59 -2.28
N SER A 44 0.29 9.37 -2.69
CA SER A 44 -1.03 8.80 -2.51
C SER A 44 -0.91 7.40 -1.95
N VAL A 45 -1.93 7.00 -1.21
CA VAL A 45 -1.97 5.71 -0.55
C VAL A 45 -3.26 5.03 -0.96
N SER A 46 -3.17 3.78 -1.40
CA SER A 46 -4.36 3.05 -1.81
C SER A 46 -5.15 2.59 -0.60
N SER A 47 -6.32 2.07 -0.86
CA SER A 47 -7.05 1.33 0.17
C SER A 47 -6.33 0.03 0.46
N LEU A 48 -6.73 -0.62 1.54
CA LEU A 48 -6.20 -1.93 1.87
C LEU A 48 -6.74 -2.94 0.88
N LYS A 49 -5.86 -3.61 0.17
CA LYS A 49 -6.24 -4.57 -0.84
C LYS A 49 -6.23 -5.96 -0.25
N GLY A 50 -7.20 -6.76 -0.63
CA GLY A 50 -7.30 -8.13 -0.15
C GLY A 50 -8.40 -8.35 0.86
N VAL A 51 -9.10 -7.29 1.27
CA VAL A 51 -10.20 -7.43 2.21
C VAL A 51 -11.42 -8.01 1.50
N LYS A 52 -12.21 -8.74 2.27
CA LYS A 52 -13.45 -9.31 1.78
C LYS A 52 -14.57 -8.94 2.72
N LEU A 53 -15.66 -8.46 2.16
CA LEU A 53 -16.79 -8.03 2.95
C LEU A 53 -17.43 -9.25 3.63
N ILE A 54 -17.75 -9.10 4.89
CA ILE A 54 -18.49 -10.13 5.61
C ILE A 54 -19.94 -9.76 5.55
N GLU A 55 -20.70 -10.59 4.87
CA GLU A 55 -22.09 -10.30 4.59
C GLU A 55 -22.88 -10.11 5.88
N GLY A 56 -23.71 -9.07 5.89
CA GLY A 56 -24.54 -8.78 7.06
C GLY A 56 -23.85 -8.03 8.17
N THR A 57 -22.60 -7.62 7.96
CA THR A 57 -21.88 -6.89 9.00
C THR A 57 -21.20 -5.66 8.40
N ASP A 58 -20.66 -4.83 9.29
CA ASP A 58 -19.86 -3.68 8.88
C ASP A 58 -18.37 -4.00 8.99
N GLU A 59 -18.02 -5.26 8.82
CA GLU A 59 -16.66 -5.71 8.97
C GLU A 59 -16.17 -6.43 7.72
N VAL A 60 -14.86 -6.49 7.59
CA VAL A 60 -14.24 -7.21 6.48
C VAL A 60 -13.22 -8.18 7.05
N SER A 61 -12.99 -9.26 6.31
CA SER A 61 -11.98 -10.24 6.68
C SER A 61 -10.71 -9.98 5.87
N PHE A 62 -9.60 -10.48 6.39
CA PHE A 62 -8.31 -10.33 5.73
C PHE A 62 -7.54 -11.66 5.82
N THR A 63 -8.27 -12.75 5.65
CA THR A 63 -7.72 -14.08 5.88
C THR A 63 -6.72 -14.51 4.82
N ASP A 64 -6.72 -13.85 3.69
CA ASP A 64 -5.76 -14.18 2.61
C ASP A 64 -4.59 -13.22 2.57
N GLY A 65 -4.57 -12.23 3.45
CA GLY A 65 -3.56 -11.20 3.39
C GLY A 65 -3.79 -10.26 2.24
N GLY A 66 -2.88 -9.33 2.03
CA GLY A 66 -3.03 -8.38 0.97
C GLY A 66 -1.93 -7.35 0.98
N TYR A 67 -2.25 -6.14 0.55
CA TYR A 67 -1.22 -5.13 0.40
C TYR A 67 -1.80 -3.73 0.32
N ILE A 68 -0.91 -2.75 0.43
CA ILE A 68 -1.19 -1.34 0.24
C ILE A 68 -0.21 -0.85 -0.82
N VAL A 69 -0.65 0.05 -1.69
CA VAL A 69 0.23 0.65 -2.69
C VAL A 69 0.41 2.12 -2.34
N VAL A 70 1.65 2.56 -2.31
CA VAL A 70 1.98 3.97 -2.06
C VAL A 70 2.72 4.48 -3.29
N THR A 71 2.27 5.60 -3.79
CA THR A 71 2.84 6.21 -5.00
C THR A 71 3.35 7.60 -4.65
N SER A 72 4.55 7.92 -5.09
CA SER A 72 5.09 9.25 -4.89
C SER A 72 6.25 9.48 -5.88
N GLN A 73 6.47 10.74 -6.21
CA GLN A 73 7.65 11.12 -6.96
C GLN A 73 8.74 11.67 -6.05
N ASP A 74 8.42 11.80 -4.77
CA ASP A 74 9.35 12.30 -3.79
C ASP A 74 10.14 11.12 -3.22
N MET A 75 11.38 10.98 -3.68
CA MET A 75 12.21 9.86 -3.28
C MET A 75 12.59 9.92 -1.81
N GLU A 76 12.71 11.11 -1.29
CA GLU A 76 13.04 11.27 0.12
C GLU A 76 11.90 10.76 0.99
N PHE A 77 10.68 11.05 0.58
CA PHE A 77 9.50 10.54 1.27
C PHE A 77 9.50 9.00 1.25
N LEU A 78 9.72 8.43 0.07
CA LEU A 78 9.69 6.98 -0.06
C LEU A 78 10.79 6.29 0.74
N ASN A 79 11.99 6.88 0.75
CA ASN A 79 13.07 6.33 1.54
C ASN A 79 12.75 6.36 3.02
N LYS A 80 12.16 7.45 3.47
CA LYS A 80 11.79 7.58 4.86
C LYS A 80 10.72 6.56 5.24
N LEU A 81 9.75 6.38 4.37
CA LEU A 81 8.70 5.40 4.58
C LEU A 81 9.29 3.99 4.65
N ILE A 82 10.17 3.65 3.73
CA ILE A 82 10.78 2.33 3.69
C ILE A 82 11.57 2.06 4.98
N MET A 83 12.33 3.05 5.43
CA MET A 83 13.07 2.89 6.67
C MET A 83 12.12 2.69 7.84
N GLY A 84 11.03 3.41 7.84
CA GLY A 84 10.03 3.30 8.91
C GLY A 84 9.35 1.95 8.93
N LEU A 85 9.20 1.31 7.78
CA LEU A 85 8.59 -0.01 7.70
C LEU A 85 9.44 -1.06 8.41
N PHE A 86 10.76 -0.91 8.36
CA PHE A 86 11.62 -1.84 9.06
C PHE A 86 11.47 -1.72 10.58
N SER A 87 11.14 -0.54 11.05
CA SER A 87 11.01 -0.29 12.49
C SER A 87 9.59 -0.52 13.00
N ASN A 88 8.61 -0.50 12.12
CA ASN A 88 7.20 -0.56 12.51
C ASN A 88 6.50 -1.66 11.73
N THR A 89 6.72 -2.90 12.14
CA THR A 89 6.21 -4.05 11.40
C THR A 89 4.79 -4.42 11.77
N GLN A 90 4.25 -3.84 12.83
CA GLN A 90 2.90 -4.18 13.28
C GLN A 90 1.90 -3.18 12.72
N PHE A 91 1.10 -3.64 11.78
CA PHE A 91 0.04 -2.82 11.22
C PHE A 91 -1.11 -2.67 12.20
N GLY A 92 -1.38 -3.71 12.96
CA GLY A 92 -2.50 -3.78 13.88
C GLY A 92 -3.42 -4.90 13.46
N TYR A 93 -4.34 -5.25 14.33
CA TYR A 93 -5.32 -6.30 14.07
C TYR A 93 -4.66 -7.65 13.75
N GLY A 94 -3.46 -7.86 14.26
CA GLY A 94 -2.75 -9.10 14.00
C GLY A 94 -2.04 -9.15 12.66
N ILE A 95 -2.02 -8.05 11.95
CA ILE A 95 -1.42 -7.95 10.62
C ILE A 95 0.01 -7.43 10.75
N THR A 96 0.93 -8.09 10.08
CA THR A 96 2.35 -7.77 10.14
C THR A 96 2.86 -7.43 8.74
N TYR A 97 3.78 -6.50 8.67
CA TYR A 97 4.46 -6.16 7.44
C TYR A 97 5.35 -7.33 7.00
N LEU A 98 5.20 -7.77 5.76
CA LEU A 98 5.95 -8.90 5.24
C LEU A 98 7.08 -8.52 4.31
N GLY A 99 7.04 -7.32 3.76
CA GLY A 99 8.05 -6.90 2.80
C GLY A 99 7.43 -6.02 1.75
N LEU A 100 8.27 -5.46 0.90
CA LEU A 100 7.73 -4.59 -0.13
C LEU A 100 8.27 -4.97 -1.49
N ASP A 101 7.51 -4.61 -2.50
CA ASP A 101 7.90 -4.77 -3.89
C ASP A 101 7.89 -3.40 -4.53
N HIS A 102 8.81 -3.21 -5.44
CA HIS A 102 8.87 -1.99 -6.22
C HIS A 102 8.08 -2.22 -7.49
N ILE A 103 7.08 -1.40 -7.70
CA ILE A 103 6.29 -1.47 -8.93
C ILE A 103 6.82 -0.41 -9.84
N GLU A 104 7.41 -0.86 -10.93
CA GLU A 104 8.04 0.05 -11.86
C GLU A 104 7.04 0.60 -12.83
N GLU A 105 7.08 1.89 -13.03
CA GLU A 105 6.27 2.51 -14.05
C GLU A 105 7.10 2.63 -15.30
N LYS A 106 6.58 2.13 -16.38
CA LYS A 106 7.31 2.15 -17.62
C LYS A 106 6.72 3.13 -18.58
N PHE A 107 7.58 3.87 -19.22
CA PHE A 107 7.15 4.75 -20.27
C PHE A 107 7.58 4.15 -21.56
N TYR A 108 6.68 4.10 -22.49
CA TYR A 108 6.97 3.57 -23.81
C TYR A 108 7.05 4.72 -24.78
N ASN A 109 8.18 5.32 -24.85
CA ASN A 109 8.37 6.46 -25.72
C ASN A 109 8.06 6.08 -27.12
N GLY A 110 7.16 6.81 -27.71
CA GLY A 110 6.77 6.53 -29.07
C GLY A 110 5.91 5.34 -29.22
N TRP A 111 5.72 4.62 -28.20
CA TRP A 111 4.80 3.52 -28.25
C TRP A 111 3.52 4.03 -27.73
N ASN A 112 2.56 3.51 -28.25
CA ASN A 112 1.34 4.11 -27.99
C ASN A 112 0.45 3.31 -27.19
N HIS A 113 0.88 2.27 -26.60
CA HIS A 113 -0.03 1.57 -25.77
C HIS A 113 0.55 1.51 -24.42
N PHE A 114 -0.29 1.53 -23.52
CA PHE A 114 0.03 1.42 -22.23
C PHE A 114 -0.82 0.52 -21.64
N TYR A 115 -0.44 -0.17 -20.60
CA TYR A 115 -1.34 -0.82 -19.83
C TYR A 115 -1.24 -0.19 -18.54
N THR A 116 -2.33 0.02 -17.93
CA THR A 116 -2.36 0.47 -16.64
C THR A 116 -2.40 -0.70 -15.81
N LEU A 117 -1.72 -0.66 -14.86
CA LEU A 117 -1.74 -1.75 -14.00
C LEU A 117 -2.78 -1.55 -13.04
N SER A 118 -3.50 -1.71 -12.99
CA SER A 118 -4.35 -1.39 -12.08
C SER A 118 -4.54 -1.93 -11.25
N PRO A 119 -4.38 -1.94 -11.29
CA PRO A 119 -4.41 -2.21 -10.69
C PRO A 119 -4.48 -3.11 -10.44
N PHE A 120 -4.12 -3.49 -10.89
CA PHE A 120 -4.01 -4.14 -11.03
C PHE A 120 -3.56 -4.85 -11.18
N ILE A 121 -3.31 -5.18 -11.15
CA ILE A 121 -2.79 -5.69 -11.24
C ILE A 121 -1.97 -6.16 -11.35
N ILE A 122 -1.48 -6.57 -11.38
CA ILE A 122 -0.72 -6.83 -11.54
C ILE A 122 0.01 -7.55 -11.54
N LYS A 123 0.52 -8.01 -11.67
CA LYS A 123 1.21 -8.59 -11.75
C LYS A 123 2.06 -8.90 -11.99
N ASN A 124 2.43 -9.06 -12.04
CA ASN A 124 3.09 -9.09 -12.34
C ASN A 124 3.40 -9.06 -13.01
N TYR A 125 3.54 -8.77 -13.56
CA TYR A 125 3.58 -8.49 -14.28
C TYR A 125 4.41 -8.35 -14.68
N SER A 126 4.85 -8.53 -14.93
CA SER A 126 5.39 -8.19 -15.39
C SER A 126 5.56 -8.08 -16.25
N SER A 127 5.46 -7.79 -17.05
CA SER A 127 5.31 -7.59 -17.84
C SER A 127 5.09 -7.66 -18.60
N LYS A 128 4.79 -7.53 -19.38
CA LYS A 128 4.28 -7.40 -20.17
C LYS A 128 3.96 -7.52 -20.83
N THR A 129 3.77 -7.54 -21.20
CA THR A 129 3.06 -7.44 -21.79
C THR A 129 2.78 -7.60 -22.21
N LYS A 130 2.56 -7.53 -22.66
CA LYS A 130 1.82 -7.50 -23.01
C LYS A 130 1.78 -8.15 -23.06
#